data_eb2e8574abcba077b39f733a58bfc051
#
_entry.id   eb2e8574abcba077b39f733a58bfc051
#
_cell.length_a   1.000
_cell.length_b   1.000
_cell.length_c   1.000
_cell.angle_alpha   90.00
_cell.angle_beta   90.00
_cell.angle_gamma   90.00
#
_symmetry.space_group_name_H-M   'P 1'
#
loop_
_entity.id
_entity.type
_entity.pdbx_description
1 polymer ?
#
loop_
_entity_poly.entity_id
_entity_poly.type
_entity_poly.pdbx_seq_one_letter_code
_entity_poly.pdbx_strand_id
1 'polypeptide(L)'
;MKISIGTKIKEGPWGGGNLFAINLTNYLKSKGHEVTNNLDDENIDIILITEPRKTSESSSFTHVDIMKYIQLVNKKTLVVHRINECDERKNTNFVNQYLIEANEVADYTVFVSKWLMETYLSQGLNEKNNTVILGGANSNIFNPSGFKPWDRKSKLKIVTHHWGAHWNKGFEIYEKLDQMIGDSNYKDKIEFCYIGNLPNKFKFRNSQTIKPLSGEALSNEIKKNHLYLTASINEPSGNHHIEAAQCGLPILYINSGGTPEYCEGYGIEFNNSNFEEKLNEFILNYDSILSNLKDYPYNSEIMCEKYFNLFLEIFENRENIVENRSGFDRIGYFDQFIFLLSRKINKYLK
;
A
#
# COMPACT_ATOMS: atom_id res chain seq x y z
N MET A 1 20.88 -14.03 -1.98
CA MET A 1 19.63 -14.72 -1.58
C MET A 1 18.73 -14.91 -2.80
N LYS A 2 17.92 -15.95 -2.77
CA LYS A 2 16.78 -16.15 -3.69
C LYS A 2 15.48 -15.86 -2.95
N ILE A 3 14.72 -14.90 -3.43
CA ILE A 3 13.52 -14.42 -2.77
C ILE A 3 12.29 -14.66 -3.68
N SER A 4 11.22 -15.24 -3.14
CA SER A 4 9.95 -15.41 -3.85
C SER A 4 8.90 -14.42 -3.30
N ILE A 5 8.37 -13.56 -4.17
CA ILE A 5 7.35 -12.55 -3.80
C ILE A 5 5.97 -13.04 -4.27
N GLY A 6 5.00 -13.14 -3.36
CA GLY A 6 3.67 -13.72 -3.56
C GLY A 6 2.72 -12.92 -4.45
N THR A 7 3.24 -12.06 -5.33
CA THR A 7 2.44 -11.21 -6.23
C THR A 7 2.66 -11.58 -7.69
N LYS A 8 1.60 -11.84 -8.42
CA LYS A 8 1.60 -11.83 -9.89
C LYS A 8 1.64 -10.38 -10.35
N ILE A 9 2.83 -9.93 -10.76
CA ILE A 9 3.03 -8.57 -11.27
C ILE A 9 2.25 -8.40 -12.58
N LYS A 10 1.50 -7.31 -12.68
CA LYS A 10 0.72 -6.93 -13.85
C LYS A 10 1.13 -5.54 -14.33
N GLU A 11 1.09 -5.32 -15.64
CA GLU A 11 1.32 -4.00 -16.24
C GLU A 11 0.10 -3.10 -16.09
N GLY A 12 0.32 -1.79 -15.97
CA GLY A 12 -0.74 -0.79 -15.86
C GLY A 12 -1.16 -0.44 -14.41
N PRO A 13 -2.33 0.22 -14.24
CA PRO A 13 -2.76 0.78 -12.97
C PRO A 13 -3.44 -0.26 -12.05
N TRP A 14 -2.67 -1.19 -11.50
CA TRP A 14 -3.15 -2.28 -10.65
C TRP A 14 -3.07 -2.01 -9.13
N GLY A 15 -2.90 -0.76 -8.72
CA GLY A 15 -2.90 -0.35 -7.31
C GLY A 15 -1.60 -0.62 -6.56
N GLY A 16 -1.61 -0.24 -5.27
CA GLY A 16 -0.39 -0.14 -4.45
C GLY A 16 0.34 -1.45 -4.20
N GLY A 17 -0.37 -2.57 -4.06
CA GLY A 17 0.26 -3.90 -3.86
C GLY A 17 1.11 -4.34 -5.05
N ASN A 18 0.66 -4.07 -6.26
CA ASN A 18 1.41 -4.37 -7.48
C ASN A 18 2.65 -3.48 -7.61
N LEU A 19 2.51 -2.16 -7.34
CA LEU A 19 3.64 -1.22 -7.36
C LEU A 19 4.70 -1.58 -6.30
N PHE A 20 4.27 -1.98 -5.12
CA PHE A 20 5.16 -2.51 -4.08
C PHE A 20 6.00 -3.68 -4.60
N ALA A 21 5.35 -4.68 -5.21
CA ALA A 21 6.04 -5.87 -5.72
C ALA A 21 7.04 -5.52 -6.85
N ILE A 22 6.67 -4.59 -7.75
CA ILE A 22 7.55 -4.10 -8.81
C ILE A 22 8.79 -3.41 -8.20
N ASN A 23 8.58 -2.44 -7.30
CA ASN A 23 9.66 -1.66 -6.72
C ASN A 23 10.63 -2.56 -5.93
N LEU A 24 10.10 -3.45 -5.07
CA LEU A 24 10.93 -4.37 -4.28
C LEU A 24 11.68 -5.37 -5.16
N THR A 25 11.04 -5.91 -6.21
CA THR A 25 11.69 -6.82 -7.17
C THR A 25 12.87 -6.14 -7.84
N ASN A 26 12.67 -4.93 -8.35
CA ASN A 26 13.72 -4.18 -9.04
C ASN A 26 14.88 -3.82 -8.09
N TYR A 27 14.54 -3.39 -6.87
CA TYR A 27 15.52 -3.06 -5.84
C TYR A 27 16.38 -4.27 -5.47
N LEU A 28 15.76 -5.42 -5.17
CA LEU A 28 16.49 -6.65 -4.80
C LEU A 28 17.36 -7.16 -5.95
N LYS A 29 16.87 -7.10 -7.19
CA LYS A 29 17.68 -7.45 -8.37
C LYS A 29 18.87 -6.51 -8.55
N SER A 30 18.71 -5.21 -8.32
CA SER A 30 19.82 -4.24 -8.38
C SER A 30 20.89 -4.49 -7.31
N LYS A 31 20.53 -5.13 -6.20
CA LYS A 31 21.45 -5.58 -5.14
C LYS A 31 22.05 -6.97 -5.40
N GLY A 32 21.84 -7.56 -6.58
CA GLY A 32 22.41 -8.85 -6.99
C GLY A 32 21.66 -10.08 -6.47
N HIS A 33 20.39 -9.94 -6.06
CA HIS A 33 19.57 -11.06 -5.58
C HIS A 33 18.68 -11.64 -6.68
N GLU A 34 18.42 -12.94 -6.60
CA GLU A 34 17.45 -13.61 -7.46
C GLU A 34 16.04 -13.39 -6.92
N VAL A 35 15.12 -12.95 -7.78
CA VAL A 35 13.72 -12.73 -7.40
C VAL A 35 12.79 -13.48 -8.34
N THR A 36 11.90 -14.27 -7.77
CA THR A 36 10.85 -15.02 -8.45
C THR A 36 9.49 -14.71 -7.82
N ASN A 37 8.41 -15.19 -8.43
CA ASN A 37 7.04 -15.09 -7.91
C ASN A 37 6.33 -16.44 -7.87
N ASN A 38 7.08 -17.53 -7.74
CA ASN A 38 6.56 -18.89 -7.65
C ASN A 38 7.37 -19.71 -6.62
N LEU A 39 6.95 -20.93 -6.38
CA LEU A 39 7.58 -21.85 -5.43
C LEU A 39 8.27 -23.04 -6.14
N ASP A 40 8.68 -22.88 -7.41
CA ASP A 40 9.20 -23.99 -8.21
C ASP A 40 10.65 -24.38 -7.84
N ASP A 41 11.47 -23.42 -7.44
CA ASP A 41 12.85 -23.66 -7.03
C ASP A 41 12.96 -24.35 -5.67
N GLU A 42 13.96 -25.19 -5.51
CA GLU A 42 14.20 -25.94 -4.24
C GLU A 42 15.02 -25.14 -3.22
N ASN A 43 15.67 -24.06 -3.65
CA ASN A 43 16.61 -23.27 -2.86
C ASN A 43 16.13 -21.83 -2.61
N ILE A 44 14.83 -21.63 -2.41
CA ILE A 44 14.29 -20.32 -2.02
C ILE A 44 14.73 -20.03 -0.59
N ASP A 45 15.39 -18.90 -0.38
CA ASP A 45 15.84 -18.46 0.93
C ASP A 45 14.72 -17.79 1.73
N ILE A 46 13.95 -16.91 1.06
CA ILE A 46 12.87 -16.14 1.68
C ILE A 46 11.63 -16.16 0.79
N ILE A 47 10.48 -16.43 1.39
CA ILE A 47 9.15 -16.25 0.77
C ILE A 47 8.50 -15.03 1.40
N LEU A 48 8.08 -14.06 0.58
CA LEU A 48 7.30 -12.89 1.00
C LEU A 48 5.84 -13.09 0.62
N ILE A 49 4.99 -13.32 1.62
CA ILE A 49 3.53 -13.34 1.45
C ILE A 49 3.04 -11.90 1.28
N THR A 50 2.27 -11.65 0.23
CA THR A 50 1.67 -10.34 -0.05
C THR A 50 0.17 -10.42 -0.26
N GLU A 51 -0.31 -11.48 -0.89
CA GLU A 51 -1.72 -11.75 -1.17
C GLU A 51 -1.98 -13.26 -1.15
N PRO A 52 -2.27 -13.84 0.02
CA PRO A 52 -2.41 -15.29 0.15
C PRO A 52 -3.76 -15.84 -0.31
N ARG A 53 -4.73 -14.98 -0.70
CA ARG A 53 -6.09 -15.41 -1.07
C ARG A 53 -6.11 -16.01 -2.47
N LYS A 54 -6.45 -17.31 -2.57
CA LYS A 54 -6.51 -18.04 -3.86
C LYS A 54 -7.44 -17.39 -4.89
N THR A 55 -8.49 -16.72 -4.44
CA THR A 55 -9.46 -16.03 -5.29
C THR A 55 -8.97 -14.69 -5.85
N SER A 56 -7.87 -14.18 -5.34
CA SER A 56 -7.27 -12.93 -5.82
C SER A 56 -6.44 -13.18 -7.08
N GLU A 57 -6.70 -12.42 -8.14
CA GLU A 57 -5.92 -12.49 -9.39
C GLU A 57 -4.45 -12.11 -9.21
N SER A 58 -4.12 -11.35 -8.18
CA SER A 58 -2.74 -10.96 -7.87
C SER A 58 -1.99 -11.99 -7.03
N SER A 59 -2.66 -13.02 -6.50
CA SER A 59 -2.04 -14.09 -5.71
C SER A 59 -1.19 -15.01 -6.57
N SER A 60 0.06 -15.22 -6.20
CA SER A 60 0.95 -16.20 -6.84
C SER A 60 0.86 -17.57 -6.17
N PHE A 61 0.74 -17.59 -4.86
CA PHE A 61 0.62 -18.78 -4.03
C PHE A 61 -0.05 -18.44 -2.70
N THR A 62 -0.63 -19.44 -2.07
CA THR A 62 -1.32 -19.32 -0.79
C THR A 62 -0.40 -19.72 0.38
N HIS A 63 -0.83 -19.42 1.61
CA HIS A 63 -0.14 -19.89 2.82
C HIS A 63 -0.08 -21.43 2.89
N VAL A 64 -1.11 -22.13 2.36
CA VAL A 64 -1.13 -23.61 2.29
C VAL A 64 -0.04 -24.12 1.33
N ASP A 65 0.18 -23.44 0.20
CA ASP A 65 1.27 -23.82 -0.74
C ASP A 65 2.64 -23.61 -0.08
N ILE A 66 2.80 -22.54 0.70
CA ILE A 66 4.03 -22.25 1.47
C ILE A 66 4.27 -23.31 2.54
N MET A 67 3.24 -23.68 3.31
CA MET A 67 3.33 -24.74 4.30
C MET A 67 3.82 -26.05 3.67
N LYS A 68 3.24 -26.44 2.52
CA LYS A 68 3.68 -27.62 1.76
C LYS A 68 5.13 -27.48 1.29
N TYR A 69 5.52 -26.30 0.81
CA TYR A 69 6.89 -26.05 0.38
C TYR A 69 7.90 -26.23 1.54
N ILE A 70 7.62 -25.64 2.70
CA ILE A 70 8.50 -25.77 3.88
C ILE A 70 8.62 -27.22 4.35
N GLN A 71 7.51 -27.94 4.41
CA GLN A 71 7.52 -29.32 4.90
C GLN A 71 8.15 -30.33 3.94
N LEU A 72 7.98 -30.15 2.62
CA LEU A 72 8.29 -31.16 1.62
C LEU A 72 9.47 -30.81 0.72
N VAL A 73 9.90 -29.55 0.67
CA VAL A 73 10.95 -29.08 -0.24
C VAL A 73 12.13 -28.47 0.50
N ASN A 74 11.92 -27.38 1.23
CA ASN A 74 13.01 -26.70 1.93
C ASN A 74 12.56 -26.14 3.28
N LYS A 75 12.81 -26.89 4.35
CA LYS A 75 12.45 -26.50 5.72
C LYS A 75 13.24 -25.30 6.26
N LYS A 76 14.34 -24.90 5.59
CA LYS A 76 15.17 -23.76 5.99
C LYS A 76 14.70 -22.43 5.37
N THR A 77 13.73 -22.46 4.47
CA THR A 77 13.16 -21.25 3.88
C THR A 77 12.46 -20.42 4.94
N LEU A 78 12.77 -19.13 4.99
CA LEU A 78 12.12 -18.15 5.87
C LEU A 78 10.87 -17.60 5.21
N VAL A 79 9.88 -17.23 6.02
CA VAL A 79 8.61 -16.67 5.55
C VAL A 79 8.34 -15.33 6.21
N VAL A 80 8.18 -14.31 5.40
CA VAL A 80 7.76 -12.97 5.83
C VAL A 80 6.36 -12.71 5.30
N HIS A 81 5.43 -12.29 6.15
CA HIS A 81 4.08 -11.90 5.75
C HIS A 81 3.93 -10.38 5.78
N ARG A 82 3.66 -9.77 4.63
CA ARG A 82 3.31 -8.36 4.52
C ARG A 82 1.79 -8.20 4.58
N ILE A 83 1.28 -7.64 5.67
CA ILE A 83 -0.15 -7.34 5.84
C ILE A 83 -0.41 -5.88 5.46
N ASN A 84 -1.30 -5.67 4.48
CA ASN A 84 -1.63 -4.35 3.90
C ASN A 84 -3.11 -4.17 3.58
N GLU A 85 -3.97 -5.04 4.07
CA GLU A 85 -5.40 -5.03 3.86
C GLU A 85 -6.12 -5.32 5.17
N CYS A 86 -7.38 -4.88 5.30
CA CYS A 86 -8.24 -5.18 6.43
C CYS A 86 -9.73 -5.08 6.07
N ASP A 87 -10.56 -5.65 6.91
CA ASP A 87 -12.02 -5.62 6.78
C ASP A 87 -12.57 -4.20 6.92
N GLU A 88 -12.03 -3.41 7.83
CA GLU A 88 -12.46 -2.05 8.16
C GLU A 88 -12.44 -1.12 6.95
N ARG A 89 -11.48 -1.34 6.04
CA ARG A 89 -11.33 -0.54 4.81
C ARG A 89 -12.48 -0.74 3.81
N LYS A 90 -12.97 -1.96 3.69
CA LYS A 90 -13.95 -2.35 2.65
C LYS A 90 -15.30 -2.78 3.22
N ASN A 91 -15.50 -2.70 4.54
CA ASN A 91 -16.68 -3.24 5.22
C ASN A 91 -16.91 -4.72 4.89
N THR A 92 -15.84 -5.52 4.90
CA THR A 92 -15.89 -6.99 4.83
C THR A 92 -15.79 -7.59 6.24
N ASN A 93 -15.92 -8.90 6.37
CA ASN A 93 -15.90 -9.58 7.68
C ASN A 93 -15.14 -10.92 7.64
N PHE A 94 -14.24 -11.08 6.67
CA PHE A 94 -13.51 -12.33 6.46
C PHE A 94 -12.01 -12.12 6.17
N VAL A 95 -11.60 -10.89 5.84
CA VAL A 95 -10.22 -10.61 5.41
C VAL A 95 -9.26 -10.73 6.58
N ASN A 96 -9.61 -10.12 7.73
CA ASN A 96 -8.73 -10.11 8.89
C ASN A 96 -8.50 -11.53 9.41
N GLN A 97 -9.56 -12.31 9.59
CA GLN A 97 -9.45 -13.70 10.05
C GLN A 97 -8.62 -14.54 9.07
N TYR A 98 -8.86 -14.41 7.77
CA TYR A 98 -8.09 -15.13 6.75
C TYR A 98 -6.60 -14.77 6.78
N LEU A 99 -6.26 -13.49 6.97
CA LEU A 99 -4.86 -13.06 7.04
C LEU A 99 -4.19 -13.46 8.36
N ILE A 100 -4.93 -13.55 9.47
CA ILE A 100 -4.44 -14.13 10.73
C ILE A 100 -4.10 -15.61 10.53
N GLU A 101 -5.00 -16.40 9.94
CA GLU A 101 -4.74 -17.80 9.59
C GLU A 101 -3.54 -17.95 8.64
N ALA A 102 -3.48 -17.10 7.61
CA ALA A 102 -2.35 -17.12 6.68
C ALA A 102 -1.02 -16.72 7.33
N ASN A 103 -1.06 -16.00 8.45
CA ASN A 103 0.12 -15.59 9.19
C ASN A 103 0.75 -16.73 10.02
N GLU A 104 0.04 -17.82 10.25
CA GLU A 104 0.56 -18.98 11.01
C GLU A 104 1.81 -19.60 10.38
N VAL A 105 2.00 -19.46 9.07
CA VAL A 105 3.19 -19.94 8.36
C VAL A 105 4.34 -18.93 8.36
N ALA A 106 4.14 -17.72 8.86
CA ALA A 106 5.13 -16.65 8.83
C ALA A 106 6.09 -16.74 10.03
N ASP A 107 7.36 -16.55 9.76
CA ASP A 107 8.40 -16.36 10.79
C ASP A 107 8.48 -14.91 11.25
N TYR A 108 8.06 -13.98 10.36
CA TYR A 108 8.10 -12.53 10.60
C TYR A 108 6.92 -11.84 9.92
N THR A 109 6.35 -10.83 10.57
CA THR A 109 5.22 -10.06 10.04
C THR A 109 5.60 -8.60 9.82
N VAL A 110 5.24 -8.04 8.67
CA VAL A 110 5.44 -6.63 8.34
C VAL A 110 4.09 -5.97 8.09
N PHE A 111 3.78 -4.96 8.89
CA PHE A 111 2.60 -4.11 8.69
C PHE A 111 2.95 -2.84 7.95
N VAL A 112 2.00 -2.29 7.21
CA VAL A 112 2.18 -1.04 6.44
C VAL A 112 1.85 0.22 7.25
N SER A 113 1.34 0.07 8.49
CA SER A 113 1.11 1.13 9.45
C SER A 113 1.00 0.55 10.86
N LYS A 114 1.24 1.39 11.87
CA LYS A 114 1.05 1.03 13.27
C LYS A 114 -0.44 0.80 13.57
N TRP A 115 -1.32 1.65 13.01
CA TRP A 115 -2.76 1.46 13.11
C TRP A 115 -3.20 0.05 12.65
N LEU A 116 -2.68 -0.42 11.51
CA LEU A 116 -3.00 -1.76 11.01
C LEU A 116 -2.44 -2.86 11.93
N MET A 117 -1.22 -2.70 12.42
CA MET A 117 -0.62 -3.61 13.38
C MET A 117 -1.50 -3.74 14.63
N GLU A 118 -1.88 -2.61 15.25
CA GLU A 118 -2.74 -2.60 16.44
C GLU A 118 -4.10 -3.23 16.18
N THR A 119 -4.69 -3.01 14.98
CA THR A 119 -5.93 -3.65 14.56
C THR A 119 -5.81 -5.18 14.57
N TYR A 120 -4.76 -5.74 13.98
CA TYR A 120 -4.56 -7.19 13.94
C TYR A 120 -4.19 -7.79 15.29
N LEU A 121 -3.34 -7.13 16.07
CA LEU A 121 -2.98 -7.57 17.42
C LEU A 121 -4.22 -7.61 18.34
N SER A 122 -5.11 -6.63 18.26
CA SER A 122 -6.37 -6.62 19.01
C SER A 122 -7.33 -7.75 18.63
N GLN A 123 -7.17 -8.33 17.44
CA GLN A 123 -7.96 -9.46 16.92
C GLN A 123 -7.26 -10.82 17.10
N GLY A 124 -6.16 -10.87 17.85
CA GLY A 124 -5.50 -12.12 18.25
C GLY A 124 -4.35 -12.58 17.36
N LEU A 125 -3.84 -11.73 16.46
CA LEU A 125 -2.58 -12.03 15.79
C LEU A 125 -1.43 -12.04 16.81
N ASN A 126 -0.49 -12.98 16.67
CA ASN A 126 0.63 -13.13 17.59
C ASN A 126 1.57 -11.90 17.55
N GLU A 127 1.92 -11.37 18.73
CA GLU A 127 2.79 -10.20 18.88
C GLU A 127 4.26 -10.44 18.55
N LYS A 128 4.68 -11.68 18.40
CA LYS A 128 6.10 -12.02 18.17
C LYS A 128 6.54 -11.70 16.74
N ASN A 129 7.78 -11.23 16.62
CA ASN A 129 8.46 -11.04 15.34
C ASN A 129 7.65 -10.20 14.34
N ASN A 130 7.29 -8.98 14.72
CA ASN A 130 6.61 -8.06 13.80
C ASN A 130 7.28 -6.67 13.79
N THR A 131 7.05 -5.95 12.72
CA THR A 131 7.49 -4.57 12.55
C THR A 131 6.56 -3.78 11.64
N VAL A 132 6.71 -2.46 11.64
CA VAL A 132 6.04 -1.56 10.71
C VAL A 132 7.07 -1.05 9.69
N ILE A 133 6.79 -1.29 8.40
CA ILE A 133 7.52 -0.67 7.30
C ILE A 133 6.53 0.13 6.47
N LEU A 134 6.58 1.44 6.61
CA LEU A 134 5.70 2.35 5.88
C LEU A 134 5.96 2.27 4.37
N GLY A 135 4.89 2.46 3.58
CA GLY A 135 4.96 2.47 2.13
C GLY A 135 5.75 3.67 1.57
N GLY A 136 6.01 3.64 0.27
CA GLY A 136 6.72 4.71 -0.43
C GLY A 136 6.35 4.77 -1.90
N ALA A 137 6.37 5.97 -2.49
CA ALA A 137 6.20 6.16 -3.93
C ALA A 137 7.55 6.17 -4.66
N ASN A 138 7.53 5.82 -5.94
CA ASN A 138 8.73 5.82 -6.77
C ASN A 138 9.18 7.25 -7.07
N SER A 139 10.32 7.69 -6.52
CA SER A 139 10.85 9.04 -6.63
C SER A 139 11.27 9.43 -8.06
N ASN A 140 11.54 8.47 -8.93
CA ASN A 140 11.82 8.74 -10.35
C ASN A 140 10.57 9.22 -11.10
N ILE A 141 9.38 8.82 -10.62
CA ILE A 141 8.08 9.18 -11.21
C ILE A 141 7.42 10.32 -10.43
N PHE A 142 7.31 10.15 -9.11
CA PHE A 142 6.66 11.11 -8.22
C PHE A 142 7.72 11.93 -7.50
N ASN A 143 7.97 13.12 -8.00
CA ASN A 143 8.96 14.08 -7.49
C ASN A 143 8.48 15.51 -7.75
N PRO A 144 9.01 16.52 -7.04
CA PRO A 144 8.51 17.89 -7.12
C PRO A 144 8.97 18.64 -8.39
N SER A 145 9.73 18.01 -9.29
CA SER A 145 10.18 18.66 -10.52
C SER A 145 9.00 19.09 -11.38
N GLY A 146 8.91 20.37 -11.68
CA GLY A 146 7.80 20.97 -12.44
C GLY A 146 6.55 21.33 -11.61
N PHE A 147 6.52 21.02 -10.33
CA PHE A 147 5.47 21.51 -9.44
C PHE A 147 5.59 23.04 -9.26
N LYS A 148 4.44 23.72 -9.26
CA LYS A 148 4.35 25.17 -9.02
C LYS A 148 3.45 25.43 -7.80
N PRO A 149 4.00 26.03 -6.73
CA PRO A 149 3.19 26.43 -5.58
C PRO A 149 2.07 27.37 -5.93
N TRP A 150 1.04 27.41 -5.09
CA TRP A 150 -0.06 28.36 -5.23
C TRP A 150 0.42 29.81 -5.05
N ASP A 151 0.05 30.67 -6.00
CA ASP A 151 0.43 32.07 -6.04
C ASP A 151 -0.47 33.00 -5.19
N ARG A 152 -1.45 32.40 -4.50
CA ARG A 152 -2.50 33.08 -3.68
C ARG A 152 -3.39 34.07 -4.47
N LYS A 153 -3.23 34.18 -5.77
CA LYS A 153 -4.03 35.06 -6.66
C LYS A 153 -4.98 34.26 -7.53
N SER A 154 -4.53 33.14 -8.04
CA SER A 154 -5.36 32.18 -8.77
C SER A 154 -6.23 31.37 -7.81
N LYS A 155 -7.23 30.64 -8.32
CA LYS A 155 -7.99 29.69 -7.53
C LYS A 155 -7.06 28.61 -6.94
N LEU A 156 -7.31 28.24 -5.69
CA LEU A 156 -6.65 27.08 -5.08
C LEU A 156 -7.13 25.81 -5.79
N LYS A 157 -6.22 25.07 -6.41
CA LYS A 157 -6.52 23.83 -7.10
C LYS A 157 -6.29 22.66 -6.15
N ILE A 158 -7.35 21.92 -5.86
CA ILE A 158 -7.36 20.75 -5.00
C ILE A 158 -7.46 19.51 -5.87
N VAL A 159 -6.69 18.48 -5.57
CA VAL A 159 -6.75 17.21 -6.29
C VAL A 159 -6.82 16.03 -5.33
N THR A 160 -7.48 14.98 -5.76
CA THR A 160 -7.39 13.63 -5.19
C THR A 160 -7.36 12.59 -6.30
N HIS A 161 -6.84 11.38 -5.99
CA HIS A 161 -6.92 10.30 -6.97
C HIS A 161 -7.12 8.94 -6.29
N HIS A 162 -7.95 8.08 -6.90
CA HIS A 162 -8.21 6.73 -6.41
C HIS A 162 -8.48 5.76 -7.55
N TRP A 163 -7.88 4.56 -7.47
CA TRP A 163 -8.26 3.46 -8.35
C TRP A 163 -9.61 2.85 -7.94
N GLY A 164 -9.81 2.60 -6.64
CA GLY A 164 -11.06 2.04 -6.11
C GLY A 164 -12.20 3.06 -6.08
N ALA A 165 -13.41 2.62 -6.42
CA ALA A 165 -14.62 3.44 -6.49
C ALA A 165 -15.60 3.21 -5.32
N HIS A 166 -15.18 2.57 -4.22
CA HIS A 166 -16.07 2.37 -3.07
C HIS A 166 -16.16 3.65 -2.21
N TRP A 167 -17.28 3.82 -1.53
CA TRP A 167 -17.64 5.06 -0.82
C TRP A 167 -16.60 5.48 0.24
N ASN A 168 -16.01 4.50 0.94
CA ASN A 168 -14.97 4.74 1.95
C ASN A 168 -13.67 5.39 1.39
N LYS A 169 -13.58 5.58 0.08
CA LYS A 169 -12.48 6.39 -0.51
C LYS A 169 -12.60 7.89 -0.24
N GLY A 170 -13.60 8.30 0.57
CA GLY A 170 -13.77 9.67 1.02
C GLY A 170 -14.83 10.44 0.24
N PHE A 171 -15.71 9.74 -0.49
CA PHE A 171 -16.71 10.38 -1.34
C PHE A 171 -17.68 11.29 -0.58
N GLU A 172 -17.90 11.06 0.71
CA GLU A 172 -18.68 11.98 1.57
C GLU A 172 -18.07 13.39 1.60
N ILE A 173 -16.76 13.46 1.81
CA ILE A 173 -16.03 14.74 1.87
C ILE A 173 -15.85 15.35 0.47
N TYR A 174 -15.61 14.52 -0.54
CA TYR A 174 -15.45 15.01 -1.93
C TYR A 174 -16.77 15.57 -2.46
N GLU A 175 -17.91 14.96 -2.13
CA GLU A 175 -19.23 15.50 -2.46
C GLU A 175 -19.50 16.80 -1.72
N LYS A 176 -19.15 16.90 -0.43
CA LYS A 176 -19.25 18.13 0.35
C LYS A 176 -18.42 19.25 -0.28
N LEU A 177 -17.18 18.98 -0.68
CA LEU A 177 -16.31 19.95 -1.38
C LEU A 177 -16.92 20.37 -2.72
N ASP A 178 -17.46 19.43 -3.50
CA ASP A 178 -18.14 19.72 -4.77
C ASP A 178 -19.34 20.66 -4.59
N GLN A 179 -20.13 20.47 -3.53
CA GLN A 179 -21.25 21.35 -3.17
C GLN A 179 -20.75 22.73 -2.76
N MET A 180 -19.70 22.82 -1.93
CA MET A 180 -19.08 24.08 -1.51
C MET A 180 -18.60 24.91 -2.71
N ILE A 181 -18.00 24.29 -3.72
CA ILE A 181 -17.55 24.97 -4.96
C ILE A 181 -18.73 25.58 -5.72
N GLY A 182 -19.92 25.02 -5.63
CA GLY A 182 -21.14 25.60 -6.17
C GLY A 182 -21.67 26.83 -5.41
N ASP A 183 -21.22 27.06 -4.18
CA ASP A 183 -21.60 28.18 -3.32
C ASP A 183 -20.80 29.45 -3.68
N SER A 184 -21.44 30.62 -3.54
CA SER A 184 -20.84 31.92 -3.81
C SER A 184 -19.57 32.23 -3.03
N ASN A 185 -19.41 31.62 -1.83
CA ASN A 185 -18.25 31.83 -0.97
C ASN A 185 -16.98 31.16 -1.52
N TYR A 186 -17.09 30.06 -2.30
CA TYR A 186 -15.98 29.25 -2.77
C TYR A 186 -15.83 29.19 -4.28
N LYS A 187 -16.89 29.48 -5.04
CA LYS A 187 -16.95 29.36 -6.50
C LYS A 187 -15.77 30.02 -7.23
N ASP A 188 -15.31 31.17 -6.73
CA ASP A 188 -14.22 31.93 -7.34
C ASP A 188 -12.87 31.75 -6.62
N LYS A 189 -12.80 30.88 -5.59
CA LYS A 189 -11.62 30.67 -4.76
C LYS A 189 -10.99 29.30 -4.93
N ILE A 190 -11.79 28.27 -5.24
CA ILE A 190 -11.37 26.86 -5.21
C ILE A 190 -11.78 26.17 -6.51
N GLU A 191 -10.93 25.24 -6.95
CA GLU A 191 -11.23 24.22 -7.96
C GLU A 191 -10.90 22.83 -7.38
N PHE A 192 -11.69 21.82 -7.75
CA PHE A 192 -11.43 20.44 -7.36
C PHE A 192 -11.38 19.53 -8.57
N CYS A 193 -10.36 18.68 -8.62
CA CYS A 193 -10.17 17.66 -9.63
C CYS A 193 -10.10 16.26 -8.97
N TYR A 194 -10.98 15.39 -9.37
CA TYR A 194 -10.95 13.97 -8.99
C TYR A 194 -10.37 13.13 -10.14
N ILE A 195 -9.30 12.37 -9.87
CA ILE A 195 -8.68 11.47 -10.85
C ILE A 195 -8.98 10.02 -10.44
N GLY A 196 -9.79 9.30 -11.21
CA GLY A 196 -10.09 7.91 -10.87
C GLY A 196 -11.47 7.42 -11.27
N ASN A 197 -11.84 6.26 -10.68
CA ASN A 197 -13.15 5.67 -10.88
C ASN A 197 -14.16 6.23 -9.86
N LEU A 198 -15.36 6.53 -10.33
CA LEU A 198 -16.46 7.00 -9.49
C LEU A 198 -17.33 5.83 -9.01
N PRO A 199 -17.99 5.94 -7.84
CA PRO A 199 -19.04 5.02 -7.43
C PRO A 199 -20.17 4.96 -8.45
N ASN A 200 -20.85 3.81 -8.52
CA ASN A 200 -21.97 3.63 -9.45
C ASN A 200 -23.03 4.73 -9.26
N LYS A 201 -23.47 5.34 -10.36
CA LYS A 201 -24.45 6.44 -10.42
C LYS A 201 -24.03 7.75 -9.74
N PHE A 202 -22.80 7.86 -9.22
CA PHE A 202 -22.28 9.10 -8.66
C PHE A 202 -21.63 9.96 -9.73
N LYS A 203 -21.83 11.30 -9.65
CA LYS A 203 -21.18 12.30 -10.49
C LYS A 203 -21.02 13.60 -9.71
N PHE A 204 -19.87 14.24 -9.82
CA PHE A 204 -19.68 15.61 -9.37
C PHE A 204 -20.46 16.60 -10.25
N ARG A 205 -20.90 17.70 -9.65
CA ARG A 205 -21.68 18.76 -10.34
C ARG A 205 -20.83 19.97 -10.70
N ASN A 206 -19.86 20.29 -9.86
CA ASN A 206 -19.06 21.51 -9.94
C ASN A 206 -17.56 21.23 -10.11
N SER A 207 -17.14 19.97 -10.01
CA SER A 207 -15.74 19.54 -10.00
C SER A 207 -15.37 18.78 -11.25
N GLN A 208 -14.10 18.83 -11.60
CA GLN A 208 -13.56 18.07 -12.74
C GLN A 208 -13.37 16.59 -12.37
N THR A 209 -13.66 15.71 -13.32
CA THR A 209 -13.34 14.30 -13.22
C THR A 209 -12.44 13.86 -14.37
N ILE A 210 -11.33 13.20 -14.05
CA ILE A 210 -10.39 12.61 -15.00
C ILE A 210 -10.41 11.10 -14.81
N LYS A 211 -10.36 10.35 -15.92
CA LYS A 211 -10.24 8.89 -15.88
C LYS A 211 -8.97 8.46 -15.13
N PRO A 212 -8.91 7.23 -14.58
CA PRO A 212 -7.73 6.72 -13.90
C PRO A 212 -6.45 6.90 -14.72
N LEU A 213 -5.42 7.44 -14.09
CA LEU A 213 -4.08 7.62 -14.64
C LEU A 213 -3.07 6.83 -13.79
N SER A 214 -1.90 6.58 -14.34
CA SER A 214 -0.78 5.94 -13.64
C SER A 214 0.57 6.50 -14.10
N GLY A 215 1.62 6.24 -13.31
CA GLY A 215 2.98 6.62 -13.67
C GLY A 215 3.15 8.13 -13.90
N GLU A 216 3.93 8.49 -14.92
CA GLU A 216 4.23 9.89 -15.23
C GLU A 216 2.99 10.71 -15.61
N ALA A 217 2.00 10.10 -16.28
CA ALA A 217 0.76 10.80 -16.61
C ALA A 217 0.01 11.24 -15.35
N LEU A 218 -0.04 10.38 -14.32
CA LEU A 218 -0.63 10.71 -13.03
C LEU A 218 0.19 11.78 -12.29
N SER A 219 1.51 11.61 -12.22
CA SER A 219 2.43 12.56 -11.59
C SER A 219 2.30 13.96 -12.19
N ASN A 220 2.26 14.05 -13.52
CA ASN A 220 2.10 15.32 -14.23
C ASN A 220 0.74 15.98 -13.97
N GLU A 221 -0.34 15.19 -13.83
CA GLU A 221 -1.65 15.72 -13.52
C GLU A 221 -1.77 16.22 -12.08
N ILE A 222 -1.21 15.45 -11.12
CA ILE A 222 -1.12 15.87 -9.71
C ILE A 222 -0.41 17.22 -9.58
N LYS A 223 0.74 17.39 -10.24
CA LYS A 223 1.59 18.60 -10.16
C LYS A 223 0.95 19.88 -10.75
N LYS A 224 -0.19 19.77 -11.46
CA LYS A 224 -0.96 20.94 -11.91
C LYS A 224 -1.80 21.59 -10.79
N ASN A 225 -1.85 20.94 -9.63
CA ASN A 225 -2.67 21.35 -8.50
C ASN A 225 -1.78 21.86 -7.35
N HIS A 226 -2.40 22.42 -6.30
CA HIS A 226 -1.71 23.09 -5.21
C HIS A 226 -1.84 22.37 -3.87
N LEU A 227 -2.92 21.61 -3.69
CA LEU A 227 -3.28 20.89 -2.46
C LEU A 227 -3.76 19.49 -2.81
N TYR A 228 -3.30 18.52 -2.06
CA TYR A 228 -3.84 17.17 -2.12
C TYR A 228 -4.83 16.93 -0.97
N LEU A 229 -6.03 16.45 -1.31
CA LEU A 229 -7.06 16.08 -0.34
C LEU A 229 -7.17 14.55 -0.26
N THR A 230 -7.01 13.98 0.93
CA THR A 230 -7.34 12.56 1.19
C THR A 230 -8.35 12.42 2.31
N ALA A 231 -9.47 11.78 2.01
CA ALA A 231 -10.56 11.52 2.94
C ALA A 231 -10.90 10.02 3.05
N SER A 232 -9.96 9.15 2.66
CA SER A 232 -10.15 7.69 2.73
C SER A 232 -10.30 7.21 4.16
N ILE A 233 -11.39 6.49 4.43
CA ILE A 233 -11.71 5.93 5.76
C ILE A 233 -11.01 4.57 5.93
N ASN A 234 -10.39 4.37 7.09
CA ASN A 234 -9.69 3.13 7.49
C ASN A 234 -8.68 2.66 6.43
N GLU A 235 -7.96 3.61 5.82
CA GLU A 235 -6.93 3.28 4.83
C GLU A 235 -5.65 2.81 5.54
N PRO A 236 -5.19 1.56 5.36
CA PRO A 236 -3.99 1.07 6.04
C PRO A 236 -2.71 1.81 5.63
N SER A 237 -2.60 2.13 4.35
CA SER A 237 -1.45 2.83 3.74
C SER A 237 -1.87 3.32 2.37
N GLY A 238 -2.17 4.54 2.19
CA GLY A 238 -2.63 5.05 0.90
C GLY A 238 -1.47 5.50 0.01
N ASN A 239 -1.13 4.79 -1.05
CA ASN A 239 -0.12 5.28 -2.01
C ASN A 239 -0.48 6.66 -2.56
N HIS A 240 -1.76 6.96 -2.71
CA HIS A 240 -2.27 8.18 -3.32
C HIS A 240 -1.78 9.47 -2.62
N HIS A 241 -1.79 9.54 -1.30
CA HIS A 241 -1.27 10.71 -0.59
C HIS A 241 0.25 10.76 -0.56
N ILE A 242 0.92 9.58 -0.55
CA ILE A 242 2.38 9.50 -0.63
C ILE A 242 2.87 10.00 -2.00
N GLU A 243 2.21 9.58 -3.08
CA GLU A 243 2.50 10.01 -4.46
C GLU A 243 2.34 11.53 -4.61
N ALA A 244 1.30 12.10 -4.01
CA ALA A 244 1.06 13.53 -4.04
C ALA A 244 2.08 14.33 -3.22
N ALA A 245 2.42 13.89 -2.01
CA ALA A 245 3.44 14.53 -1.19
C ALA A 245 4.81 14.49 -1.86
N GLN A 246 5.19 13.37 -2.48
CA GLN A 246 6.40 13.26 -3.29
C GLN A 246 6.40 14.23 -4.49
N CYS A 247 5.23 14.51 -5.07
CA CYS A 247 5.08 15.52 -6.12
C CYS A 247 5.18 16.97 -5.58
N GLY A 248 5.30 17.17 -4.27
CA GLY A 248 5.43 18.48 -3.63
C GLY A 248 4.10 19.10 -3.20
N LEU A 249 2.98 18.37 -3.21
CA LEU A 249 1.69 18.90 -2.78
C LEU A 249 1.51 18.70 -1.27
N PRO A 250 1.28 19.78 -0.50
CA PRO A 250 0.90 19.66 0.90
C PRO A 250 -0.48 18.99 1.04
N ILE A 251 -0.71 18.30 2.16
CA ILE A 251 -1.82 17.36 2.30
C ILE A 251 -2.88 17.89 3.29
N LEU A 252 -4.15 17.88 2.90
CA LEU A 252 -5.29 17.96 3.80
C LEU A 252 -5.83 16.54 3.99
N TYR A 253 -5.76 15.98 5.19
CA TYR A 253 -6.00 14.56 5.41
C TYR A 253 -6.97 14.28 6.55
N ILE A 254 -7.80 13.25 6.34
CA ILE A 254 -8.70 12.78 7.38
C ILE A 254 -7.95 11.96 8.44
N ASN A 255 -8.30 12.16 9.71
CA ASN A 255 -7.83 11.31 10.81
C ASN A 255 -8.54 9.95 10.75
N SER A 256 -8.02 9.03 9.95
CA SER A 256 -8.59 7.70 9.83
C SER A 256 -7.58 6.68 9.30
N GLY A 257 -7.57 5.49 9.89
CA GLY A 257 -6.64 4.43 9.52
C GLY A 257 -5.18 4.80 9.79
N GLY A 258 -4.30 4.32 8.94
CA GLY A 258 -2.86 4.65 8.96
C GLY A 258 -2.50 5.98 8.27
N THR A 259 -3.48 6.73 7.72
CA THR A 259 -3.22 7.97 6.98
C THR A 259 -2.43 9.00 7.80
N PRO A 260 -2.71 9.24 9.10
CA PRO A 260 -1.93 10.17 9.92
C PRO A 260 -0.44 9.86 9.98
N GLU A 261 -0.05 8.58 10.00
CA GLU A 261 1.36 8.16 10.08
C GLU A 261 2.20 8.60 8.86
N TYR A 262 1.56 8.93 7.75
CA TYR A 262 2.19 9.41 6.52
C TYR A 262 2.08 10.91 6.32
N CYS A 263 1.11 11.56 6.97
CA CYS A 263 0.71 12.94 6.68
C CYS A 263 1.03 13.92 7.82
N GLU A 264 1.22 13.42 9.05
CA GLU A 264 1.57 14.26 10.20
C GLU A 264 2.87 15.02 9.97
N GLY A 265 2.84 16.33 10.21
CA GLY A 265 3.96 17.24 9.92
C GLY A 265 4.02 17.75 8.47
N TYR A 266 3.30 17.14 7.54
CA TYR A 266 3.30 17.47 6.10
C TYR A 266 1.95 17.98 5.58
N GLY A 267 1.00 18.19 6.48
CA GLY A 267 -0.35 18.61 6.14
C GLY A 267 -1.15 19.07 7.33
N ILE A 268 -2.46 19.26 7.13
CA ILE A 268 -3.43 19.55 8.18
C ILE A 268 -4.42 18.39 8.29
N GLU A 269 -4.62 17.94 9.52
CA GLU A 269 -5.58 16.91 9.86
C GLU A 269 -6.99 17.49 9.98
N PHE A 270 -8.00 16.75 9.49
CA PHE A 270 -9.41 17.05 9.69
C PHE A 270 -10.22 15.80 10.05
N ASN A 271 -11.45 16.01 10.49
CA ASN A 271 -12.49 15.01 10.64
C ASN A 271 -13.78 15.45 9.90
N ASN A 272 -14.78 14.57 9.85
CA ASN A 272 -16.02 14.86 9.10
C ASN A 272 -16.73 16.14 9.56
N SER A 273 -16.61 16.55 10.83
CA SER A 273 -17.31 17.72 11.38
C SER A 273 -16.61 19.05 11.13
N ASN A 274 -15.26 19.05 11.00
CA ASN A 274 -14.45 20.28 10.91
C ASN A 274 -13.74 20.48 9.56
N PHE A 275 -14.12 19.73 8.52
CA PHE A 275 -13.46 19.80 7.19
C PHE A 275 -13.34 21.22 6.63
N GLU A 276 -14.43 22.00 6.65
CA GLU A 276 -14.44 23.36 6.13
C GLU A 276 -13.54 24.30 6.93
N GLU A 277 -13.57 24.19 8.27
CA GLU A 277 -12.68 24.94 9.17
C GLU A 277 -11.21 24.65 8.83
N LYS A 278 -10.85 23.35 8.72
CA LYS A 278 -9.49 22.91 8.44
C LYS A 278 -9.02 23.26 7.02
N LEU A 279 -9.91 23.28 6.05
CA LEU A 279 -9.61 23.79 4.71
C LEU A 279 -9.27 25.30 4.76
N ASN A 280 -10.00 26.10 5.51
CA ASN A 280 -9.70 27.51 5.69
C ASN A 280 -8.39 27.73 6.45
N GLU A 281 -8.12 26.95 7.50
CA GLU A 281 -6.84 26.93 8.21
C GLU A 281 -5.68 26.59 7.27
N PHE A 282 -5.88 25.59 6.40
CA PHE A 282 -4.89 25.22 5.40
C PHE A 282 -4.58 26.35 4.42
N ILE A 283 -5.60 27.05 3.93
CA ILE A 283 -5.45 28.20 3.02
C ILE A 283 -4.60 29.29 3.68
N LEU A 284 -4.80 29.56 4.95
CA LEU A 284 -4.03 30.56 5.70
C LEU A 284 -2.56 30.15 5.88
N ASN A 285 -2.31 28.88 6.19
CA ASN A 285 -0.99 28.35 6.54
C ASN A 285 -0.24 27.69 5.37
N TYR A 286 -0.71 27.82 4.14
CA TYR A 286 -0.20 27.10 2.95
C TYR A 286 1.34 27.09 2.83
N ASP A 287 1.97 28.26 2.93
CA ASP A 287 3.42 28.36 2.71
C ASP A 287 4.23 27.68 3.81
N SER A 288 3.76 27.73 5.05
CA SER A 288 4.37 27.04 6.18
C SER A 288 4.30 25.53 6.01
N ILE A 289 3.12 24.99 5.64
CA ILE A 289 2.93 23.56 5.41
C ILE A 289 3.77 23.09 4.22
N LEU A 290 3.79 23.85 3.14
CA LEU A 290 4.57 23.56 1.95
C LEU A 290 6.08 23.47 2.26
N SER A 291 6.58 24.30 3.17
CA SER A 291 7.99 24.29 3.55
C SER A 291 8.43 22.96 4.18
N ASN A 292 7.54 22.27 4.88
CA ASN A 292 7.82 21.01 5.56
C ASN A 292 7.96 19.83 4.58
N LEU A 293 7.40 19.94 3.37
CA LEU A 293 7.44 18.86 2.37
C LEU A 293 8.83 18.62 1.77
N LYS A 294 9.77 19.53 1.93
CA LYS A 294 11.15 19.38 1.40
C LYS A 294 11.83 18.10 1.88
N ASP A 295 11.46 17.65 3.08
CA ASP A 295 12.05 16.50 3.75
C ASP A 295 11.08 15.33 3.86
N TYR A 296 10.07 15.23 2.96
CA TYR A 296 9.09 14.14 2.97
C TYR A 296 9.78 12.78 2.70
N PRO A 297 9.77 11.85 3.68
CA PRO A 297 10.69 10.72 3.68
C PRO A 297 10.19 9.46 2.98
N TYR A 298 8.89 9.39 2.64
CA TYR A 298 8.25 8.13 2.23
C TYR A 298 8.40 7.87 0.73
N ASN A 299 9.57 7.44 0.30
CA ASN A 299 9.85 6.97 -1.06
C ASN A 299 10.07 5.46 -1.13
N SER A 300 9.97 4.91 -2.33
CA SER A 300 10.06 3.45 -2.55
C SER A 300 11.47 2.90 -2.28
N GLU A 301 12.51 3.71 -2.44
CA GLU A 301 13.89 3.32 -2.20
C GLU A 301 14.11 3.04 -0.71
N ILE A 302 13.70 3.98 0.17
CA ILE A 302 13.79 3.81 1.63
C ILE A 302 12.93 2.63 2.10
N MET A 303 11.72 2.49 1.56
CA MET A 303 10.86 1.34 1.86
C MET A 303 11.55 0.02 1.49
N CYS A 304 12.06 -0.09 0.27
CA CYS A 304 12.74 -1.29 -0.21
C CYS A 304 14.02 -1.60 0.56
N GLU A 305 14.77 -0.58 0.96
CA GLU A 305 15.97 -0.72 1.80
C GLU A 305 15.61 -1.31 3.18
N LYS A 306 14.52 -0.85 3.81
CA LYS A 306 14.05 -1.41 5.08
C LYS A 306 13.66 -2.89 4.95
N TYR A 307 12.97 -3.28 3.85
CA TYR A 307 12.69 -4.69 3.57
C TYR A 307 13.97 -5.49 3.34
N PHE A 308 14.92 -4.95 2.62
CA PHE A 308 16.18 -5.60 2.35
C PHE A 308 16.99 -5.83 3.64
N ASN A 309 17.08 -4.83 4.51
CA ASN A 309 17.77 -4.93 5.79
C ASN A 309 17.09 -5.97 6.70
N LEU A 310 15.74 -6.00 6.75
CA LEU A 310 15.00 -7.04 7.44
C LEU A 310 15.34 -8.44 6.87
N PHE A 311 15.38 -8.59 5.54
CA PHE A 311 15.72 -9.87 4.91
C PHE A 311 17.14 -10.32 5.24
N LEU A 312 18.11 -9.41 5.32
CA LEU A 312 19.46 -9.74 5.77
C LEU A 312 19.48 -10.20 7.23
N GLU A 313 18.85 -9.44 8.11
CA GLU A 313 18.77 -9.74 9.55
C GLU A 313 18.18 -11.13 9.82
N ILE A 314 17.01 -11.43 9.24
CA ILE A 314 16.37 -12.72 9.44
C ILE A 314 17.15 -13.85 8.77
N PHE A 315 17.82 -13.59 7.65
CA PHE A 315 18.64 -14.58 6.96
C PHE A 315 19.91 -14.94 7.76
N GLU A 316 20.55 -13.97 8.38
CA GLU A 316 21.68 -14.20 9.29
C GLU A 316 21.26 -15.00 10.53
N ASN A 317 20.04 -14.77 11.03
CA ASN A 317 19.49 -15.47 12.21
C ASN A 317 18.67 -16.74 11.87
N ARG A 318 18.76 -17.21 10.63
CA ARG A 318 17.90 -18.27 10.05
C ARG A 318 17.86 -19.55 10.87
N GLU A 319 19.01 -20.05 11.32
CA GLU A 319 19.07 -21.33 12.05
C GLU A 319 18.24 -21.25 13.35
N ASN A 320 18.40 -20.18 14.12
CA ASN A 320 17.63 -19.94 15.33
C ASN A 320 16.13 -19.77 15.06
N ILE A 321 15.75 -19.05 14.01
CA ILE A 321 14.34 -18.85 13.63
C ILE A 321 13.71 -20.21 13.28
N VAL A 322 14.37 -21.01 12.46
CA VAL A 322 13.85 -22.32 12.02
C VAL A 322 13.75 -23.31 13.18
N GLU A 323 14.71 -23.33 14.12
CA GLU A 323 14.67 -24.17 15.30
C GLU A 323 13.50 -23.84 16.23
N ASN A 324 13.14 -22.57 16.35
CA ASN A 324 12.05 -22.09 17.19
C ASN A 324 10.70 -22.00 16.48
N ARG A 325 10.62 -22.37 15.19
CA ARG A 325 9.37 -22.37 14.42
C ARG A 325 8.38 -23.38 14.99
N SER A 326 7.15 -22.94 15.21
CA SER A 326 6.05 -23.83 15.58
C SER A 326 5.85 -24.91 14.52
N GLY A 327 5.57 -26.15 14.95
CA GLY A 327 5.29 -27.23 14.02
C GLY A 327 4.00 -26.99 13.26
N PHE A 328 3.98 -27.33 11.98
CA PHE A 328 2.77 -27.30 11.16
C PHE A 328 2.05 -28.66 11.25
N ASP A 329 0.73 -28.65 11.02
CA ASP A 329 -0.04 -29.86 10.86
C ASP A 329 0.53 -30.76 9.76
N ARG A 330 0.46 -32.07 9.97
CA ARG A 330 0.97 -33.03 8.98
C ARG A 330 0.11 -33.00 7.72
N ILE A 331 0.75 -32.81 6.58
CA ILE A 331 0.11 -32.93 5.27
C ILE A 331 -0.25 -34.39 5.01
N GLY A 332 -1.48 -34.66 4.57
CA GLY A 332 -1.91 -36.00 4.21
C GLY A 332 -1.10 -36.59 3.04
N TYR A 333 -0.89 -37.93 3.02
CA TYR A 333 -0.07 -38.59 1.98
C TYR A 333 -0.53 -38.30 0.55
N PHE A 334 -1.83 -38.18 0.33
CA PHE A 334 -2.39 -37.87 -0.98
C PHE A 334 -2.03 -36.43 -1.44
N ASP A 335 -2.15 -35.46 -0.54
CA ASP A 335 -1.77 -34.08 -0.81
C ASP A 335 -0.26 -33.91 -1.03
N GLN A 336 0.57 -34.66 -0.30
CA GLN A 336 2.01 -34.71 -0.52
C GLN A 336 2.32 -35.22 -1.94
N PHE A 337 1.68 -36.32 -2.34
CA PHE A 337 1.86 -36.92 -3.66
C PHE A 337 1.46 -35.95 -4.79
N ILE A 338 0.27 -35.33 -4.70
CA ILE A 338 -0.20 -34.35 -5.70
C ILE A 338 0.75 -33.16 -5.78
N PHE A 339 1.16 -32.61 -4.65
CA PHE A 339 2.06 -31.46 -4.60
C PHE A 339 3.41 -31.77 -5.26
N LEU A 340 4.03 -32.87 -4.93
CA LEU A 340 5.33 -33.29 -5.48
C LEU A 340 5.22 -33.66 -6.97
N LEU A 341 4.10 -34.25 -7.41
CA LEU A 341 3.84 -34.57 -8.81
C LEU A 341 3.66 -33.30 -9.63
N SER A 342 2.88 -32.34 -9.16
CA SER A 342 2.66 -31.06 -9.85
C SER A 342 3.96 -30.28 -10.04
N ARG A 343 4.85 -30.27 -9.04
CA ARG A 343 6.18 -29.65 -9.14
C ARG A 343 7.05 -30.32 -10.20
N LYS A 344 7.04 -31.66 -10.28
CA LYS A 344 7.77 -32.38 -11.33
C LYS A 344 7.26 -32.02 -12.72
N ILE A 345 5.94 -32.00 -12.92
CA ILE A 345 5.32 -31.63 -14.19
C ILE A 345 5.71 -30.19 -14.58
N ASN A 346 5.59 -29.24 -13.68
CA ASN A 346 5.95 -27.84 -13.93
C ASN A 346 7.45 -27.67 -14.32
N LYS A 347 8.34 -28.53 -13.78
CA LYS A 347 9.77 -28.51 -14.09
C LYS A 347 10.06 -29.05 -15.51
N TYR A 348 9.21 -29.92 -16.06
CA TYR A 348 9.34 -30.46 -17.43
C TYR A 348 8.68 -29.58 -18.49
N LEU A 349 7.74 -28.69 -18.10
CA LEU A 349 7.03 -27.79 -19.03
C LEU A 349 7.70 -26.41 -19.21
N LYS A 350 8.76 -26.14 -18.45
CA LYS A 350 9.65 -24.98 -18.60
C LYS A 350 10.90 -25.31 -19.38
#